data_7d9a3c4655912534877b0eb94005f9f7
#
_entry.id   7d9a3c4655912534877b0eb94005f9f7
#
_cell.length_a   1.000
_cell.length_b   1.000
_cell.length_c   1.000
_cell.angle_alpha   90.00
_cell.angle_beta   90.00
_cell.angle_gamma   90.00
#
_symmetry.space_group_name_H-M   'P 1'
#
loop_
_entity.id
_entity.type
_entity.pdbx_description
1 polymer ?
#
loop_
_entity_poly.entity_id
_entity_poly.type
_entity_poly.pdbx_seq_one_letter_code
_entity_poly.pdbx_strand_id
1 'polypeptide(L)'
;MHFFNCEESAVTEWPDLSGRLEEGGHVLPVRVYYEDTDFTGIVYHGAYVRFFERARSDFLRLMGIHHKELAEGAHGSALAFAVRGMTLDFQKPARIDDILQVHTSLSEYRGARIKLDQLAYRDEELLVSAAVTVAVITNEGRPTRLPVKLSEKLARHAPDDLLDG
;
A
#
# COMPACT_ATOMS: atom_id res chain seq x y z
N MET A 1 1.66 38.44 -24.22
CA MET A 1 1.88 37.80 -22.91
C MET A 1 0.53 37.27 -22.44
N HIS A 2 0.32 35.97 -22.64
CA HIS A 2 -0.90 35.33 -22.16
C HIS A 2 -0.69 34.87 -20.72
N PHE A 3 -1.38 35.52 -19.80
CA PHE A 3 -1.53 34.97 -18.47
C PHE A 3 -2.51 33.81 -18.57
N PHE A 4 -2.09 32.64 -18.10
CA PHE A 4 -3.05 31.59 -17.84
C PHE A 4 -4.00 32.10 -16.77
N ASN A 5 -5.25 32.38 -17.17
CA ASN A 5 -6.33 32.51 -16.23
C ASN A 5 -6.45 31.15 -15.55
N CYS A 6 -5.95 31.08 -14.36
CA CYS A 6 -6.27 29.98 -13.46
C CYS A 6 -7.72 30.21 -13.02
N GLU A 7 -8.65 29.91 -13.88
CA GLU A 7 -10.03 29.79 -13.46
C GLU A 7 -10.14 28.55 -12.56
N GLU A 8 -10.63 28.86 -11.39
CA GLU A 8 -11.11 27.98 -10.35
C GLU A 8 -11.60 26.65 -10.84
N SER A 9 -11.12 25.69 -10.19
CA SER A 9 -11.49 24.27 -10.01
C SER A 9 -10.40 23.33 -10.43
N ALA A 10 -9.20 23.65 -10.16
CA ALA A 10 -8.22 22.62 -10.20
C ALA A 10 -8.27 21.85 -8.89
N VAL A 11 -9.29 21.04 -8.70
CA VAL A 11 -9.03 19.77 -8.02
C VAL A 11 -8.00 19.11 -8.90
N THR A 12 -6.75 19.23 -8.53
CA THR A 12 -5.66 18.54 -9.18
C THR A 12 -5.75 17.07 -8.82
N GLU A 13 -6.76 16.40 -9.39
CA GLU A 13 -6.79 14.96 -9.40
C GLU A 13 -5.81 14.50 -10.46
N TRP A 14 -4.75 13.88 -9.99
CA TRP A 14 -3.85 13.16 -10.88
C TRP A 14 -4.41 11.76 -11.03
N PRO A 15 -4.94 11.40 -12.21
CA PRO A 15 -5.42 10.06 -12.45
C PRO A 15 -4.31 9.04 -12.16
N ASP A 16 -4.67 7.97 -11.46
CA ASP A 16 -3.77 6.85 -11.16
C ASP A 16 -2.57 7.18 -10.26
N LEU A 17 -2.53 8.34 -9.61
CA LEU A 17 -1.47 8.65 -8.65
C LEU A 17 -1.37 7.57 -7.55
N SER A 18 -2.52 7.08 -7.08
CA SER A 18 -2.61 6.02 -6.07
C SER A 18 -2.71 4.62 -6.68
N GLY A 19 -2.39 4.47 -7.97
CA GLY A 19 -2.58 3.20 -8.66
C GLY A 19 -4.04 2.88 -8.92
N ARG A 20 -4.37 1.59 -9.00
CA ARG A 20 -5.72 1.12 -9.31
C ARG A 20 -6.11 -0.05 -8.43
N LEU A 21 -7.39 -0.08 -8.08
CA LEU A 21 -8.00 -1.31 -7.55
C LEU A 21 -8.21 -2.28 -8.71
N GLU A 22 -7.89 -3.53 -8.46
CA GLU A 22 -8.09 -4.65 -9.38
C GLU A 22 -8.87 -5.74 -8.68
N GLU A 23 -9.35 -6.74 -9.45
CA GLU A 23 -9.92 -7.93 -8.87
C GLU A 23 -8.89 -8.62 -7.96
N GLY A 24 -9.24 -8.77 -6.69
CA GLY A 24 -8.38 -9.38 -5.69
C GLY A 24 -7.31 -8.47 -5.07
N GLY A 25 -7.27 -7.16 -5.38
CA GLY A 25 -6.30 -6.30 -4.76
C GLY A 25 -6.09 -4.94 -5.43
N HIS A 26 -4.85 -4.55 -5.48
CA HIS A 26 -4.41 -3.22 -5.91
C HIS A 26 -3.09 -3.33 -6.67
N VAL A 27 -2.87 -2.46 -7.63
CA VAL A 27 -1.59 -2.29 -8.31
C VAL A 27 -1.13 -0.84 -8.25
N LEU A 28 0.14 -0.64 -7.88
CA LEU A 28 0.81 0.66 -7.89
C LEU A 28 2.01 0.60 -8.83
N PRO A 29 2.06 1.39 -9.91
CA PRO A 29 3.26 1.52 -10.69
C PRO A 29 4.30 2.36 -9.94
N VAL A 30 5.54 1.89 -9.93
CA VAL A 30 6.68 2.55 -9.29
C VAL A 30 7.82 2.64 -10.28
N ARG A 31 8.27 3.85 -10.58
CA ARG A 31 9.50 4.05 -11.35
C ARG A 31 10.71 3.93 -10.44
N VAL A 32 11.74 3.26 -10.88
CA VAL A 32 13.01 3.21 -10.19
C VAL A 32 13.83 4.46 -10.54
N TYR A 33 14.16 5.25 -9.53
CA TYR A 33 14.99 6.43 -9.65
C TYR A 33 16.42 6.15 -9.20
N TYR A 34 17.32 7.08 -9.49
CA TYR A 34 18.71 7.00 -9.07
C TYR A 34 18.88 6.77 -7.57
N GLU A 35 18.06 7.45 -6.76
CA GLU A 35 18.06 7.32 -5.29
C GLU A 35 17.69 5.92 -4.77
N ASP A 36 17.03 5.12 -5.61
CA ASP A 36 16.59 3.76 -5.25
C ASP A 36 17.67 2.71 -5.48
N THR A 37 18.74 3.08 -6.19
CA THR A 37 19.82 2.14 -6.57
C THR A 37 21.03 2.27 -5.66
N ASP A 38 21.78 1.19 -5.55
CA ASP A 38 23.11 1.20 -4.96
C ASP A 38 24.19 1.45 -6.02
N PHE A 39 25.47 1.45 -5.61
CA PHE A 39 26.56 1.73 -6.53
C PHE A 39 26.76 0.64 -7.62
N THR A 40 26.11 -0.53 -7.49
CA THR A 40 26.11 -1.57 -8.54
C THR A 40 25.09 -1.28 -9.65
N GLY A 41 24.25 -0.27 -9.49
CA GLY A 41 23.22 0.11 -10.44
C GLY A 41 21.92 -0.70 -10.34
N ILE A 42 21.79 -1.55 -9.34
CA ILE A 42 20.55 -2.27 -9.06
C ILE A 42 19.81 -1.64 -7.86
N VAL A 43 18.52 -1.89 -7.79
CA VAL A 43 17.70 -1.40 -6.68
C VAL A 43 18.22 -1.97 -5.36
N TYR A 44 18.52 -1.07 -4.44
CA TYR A 44 18.90 -1.42 -3.08
C TYR A 44 17.76 -2.18 -2.39
N HIS A 45 18.08 -3.27 -1.71
CA HIS A 45 17.05 -4.13 -1.11
C HIS A 45 16.10 -3.38 -0.16
N GLY A 46 16.61 -2.38 0.58
CA GLY A 46 15.78 -1.55 1.46
C GLY A 46 14.79 -0.65 0.72
N ALA A 47 15.00 -0.35 -0.55
CA ALA A 47 14.06 0.45 -1.35
C ALA A 47 12.72 -0.25 -1.53
N TYR A 48 12.71 -1.57 -1.62
CA TYR A 48 11.47 -2.35 -1.73
C TYR A 48 10.56 -2.19 -0.51
N VAL A 49 11.11 -2.02 0.67
CA VAL A 49 10.32 -1.76 1.88
C VAL A 49 9.49 -0.48 1.72
N ARG A 50 10.08 0.56 1.13
CA ARG A 50 9.37 1.81 0.83
C ARG A 50 8.35 1.64 -0.29
N PHE A 51 8.69 0.92 -1.36
CA PHE A 51 7.75 0.65 -2.45
C PHE A 51 6.51 -0.08 -1.94
N PHE A 52 6.71 -1.10 -1.13
CA PHE A 52 5.62 -1.87 -0.54
C PHE A 52 4.81 -1.04 0.47
N GLU A 53 5.45 -0.16 1.23
CA GLU A 53 4.74 0.75 2.13
C GLU A 53 3.82 1.70 1.37
N ARG A 54 4.32 2.34 0.30
CA ARG A 54 3.51 3.21 -0.56
C ARG A 54 2.32 2.47 -1.17
N ALA A 55 2.54 1.26 -1.64
CA ALA A 55 1.47 0.44 -2.22
C ALA A 55 0.39 0.09 -1.19
N ARG A 56 0.77 -0.27 0.03
CA ARG A 56 -0.20 -0.50 1.12
C ARG A 56 -0.99 0.75 1.45
N SER A 57 -0.33 1.89 1.56
CA SER A 57 -0.96 3.17 1.88
C SER A 57 -1.95 3.59 0.80
N ASP A 58 -1.59 3.43 -0.46
CA ASP A 58 -2.47 3.76 -1.58
C ASP A 58 -3.62 2.77 -1.72
N PHE A 59 -3.39 1.50 -1.45
CA PHE A 59 -4.46 0.50 -1.39
C PHE A 59 -5.51 0.88 -0.35
N LEU A 60 -5.09 1.20 0.86
CA LEU A 60 -6.00 1.66 1.92
C LEU A 60 -6.73 2.93 1.52
N ARG A 61 -6.02 3.90 0.93
CA ARG A 61 -6.61 5.17 0.47
C ARG A 61 -7.73 4.94 -0.54
N LEU A 62 -7.51 4.08 -1.52
CA LEU A 62 -8.54 3.75 -2.52
C LEU A 62 -9.73 2.98 -1.94
N MET A 63 -9.53 2.28 -0.83
CA MET A 63 -10.62 1.68 -0.05
C MET A 63 -11.35 2.69 0.86
N GLY A 64 -10.92 3.95 0.86
CA GLY A 64 -11.49 4.99 1.72
C GLY A 64 -10.99 4.95 3.16
N ILE A 65 -9.83 4.35 3.40
CA ILE A 65 -9.17 4.32 4.71
C ILE A 65 -7.95 5.23 4.67
N HIS A 66 -8.01 6.34 5.39
CA HIS A 66 -6.97 7.37 5.38
C HIS A 66 -6.22 7.41 6.71
N HIS A 67 -4.90 7.30 6.66
CA HIS A 67 -4.03 7.33 7.85
C HIS A 67 -4.23 8.57 8.70
N LYS A 68 -4.40 9.74 8.06
CA LYS A 68 -4.61 11.00 8.77
C LYS A 68 -5.91 10.98 9.59
N GLU A 69 -7.00 10.53 8.98
CA GLU A 69 -8.30 10.43 9.66
C GLU A 69 -8.25 9.46 10.84
N LEU A 70 -7.55 8.33 10.68
CA LEU A 70 -7.35 7.38 11.77
C LEU A 70 -6.56 8.01 12.92
N ALA A 71 -5.47 8.70 12.62
CA ALA A 71 -4.61 9.34 13.63
C ALA A 71 -5.33 10.48 14.36
N GLU A 72 -6.24 11.18 13.69
CA GLU A 72 -7.05 12.27 14.27
C GLU A 72 -8.27 11.75 15.08
N GLY A 73 -8.51 10.45 15.07
CA GLY A 73 -9.64 9.86 15.79
C GLY A 73 -11.01 10.10 15.14
N ALA A 74 -11.05 10.29 13.82
CA ALA A 74 -12.30 10.53 13.08
C ALA A 74 -13.32 9.38 13.20
N HIS A 75 -12.86 8.19 13.54
CA HIS A 75 -13.69 6.99 13.71
C HIS A 75 -13.83 6.57 15.18
N GLY A 76 -13.58 7.47 16.14
CA GLY A 76 -13.63 7.23 17.57
C GLY A 76 -12.29 7.49 18.24
N SER A 77 -11.54 6.47 18.62
CA SER A 77 -10.19 6.62 19.14
C SER A 77 -9.16 6.78 18.03
N ALA A 78 -8.07 7.49 18.33
CA ALA A 78 -6.94 7.60 17.40
C ALA A 78 -6.30 6.21 17.20
N LEU A 79 -6.11 5.84 15.95
CA LEU A 79 -5.59 4.54 15.53
C LEU A 79 -4.43 4.72 14.53
N ALA A 80 -3.60 3.70 14.45
CA ALA A 80 -2.56 3.62 13.45
C ALA A 80 -2.36 2.17 13.00
N PHE A 81 -1.75 2.01 11.83
CA PHE A 81 -1.25 0.73 11.35
C PHE A 81 0.24 0.61 11.65
N ALA A 82 0.66 -0.49 12.21
CA ALA A 82 2.05 -0.79 12.48
C ALA A 82 2.47 -2.11 11.84
N VAL A 83 3.55 -2.09 11.08
CA VAL A 83 4.12 -3.33 10.54
C VAL A 83 4.73 -4.13 11.68
N ARG A 84 4.26 -5.34 11.88
CA ARG A 84 4.77 -6.27 12.90
C ARG A 84 5.84 -7.21 12.36
N GLY A 85 5.72 -7.56 11.11
CA GLY A 85 6.66 -8.45 10.46
C GLY A 85 6.56 -8.35 8.95
N MET A 86 7.67 -8.63 8.30
CA MET A 86 7.77 -8.65 6.86
C MET A 86 8.80 -9.69 6.45
N THR A 87 8.42 -10.55 5.52
CA THR A 87 9.32 -11.50 4.88
C THR A 87 9.42 -11.12 3.42
N LEU A 88 10.64 -10.87 2.95
CA LEU A 88 10.91 -10.55 1.55
C LEU A 88 11.75 -11.66 0.91
N ASP A 89 11.41 -11.98 -0.33
CA ASP A 89 12.17 -12.87 -1.17
C ASP A 89 12.57 -12.14 -2.45
N PHE A 90 13.89 -11.98 -2.66
CA PHE A 90 14.46 -11.26 -3.79
C PHE A 90 14.87 -12.26 -4.86
N GLN A 91 14.14 -12.29 -5.97
CA GLN A 91 14.36 -13.27 -7.02
C GLN A 91 15.20 -12.72 -8.18
N LYS A 92 14.93 -11.47 -8.58
CA LYS A 92 15.63 -10.83 -9.70
C LYS A 92 15.82 -9.34 -9.43
N PRO A 93 16.92 -8.73 -9.92
CA PRO A 93 17.19 -7.32 -9.70
C PRO A 93 16.34 -6.42 -10.59
N ALA A 94 16.00 -5.25 -10.07
CA ALA A 94 15.51 -4.12 -10.85
C ALA A 94 16.63 -3.08 -11.01
N ARG A 95 16.51 -2.25 -12.04
CA ARG A 95 17.50 -1.24 -12.40
C ARG A 95 16.85 0.12 -12.56
N ILE A 96 17.69 1.16 -12.61
CA ILE A 96 17.23 2.53 -12.87
C ILE A 96 16.34 2.58 -14.12
N ASP A 97 15.33 3.43 -14.08
CA ASP A 97 14.31 3.63 -15.12
C ASP A 97 13.33 2.47 -15.32
N ASP A 98 13.53 1.33 -14.69
CA ASP A 98 12.51 0.28 -14.70
C ASP A 98 11.21 0.80 -14.10
N ILE A 99 10.09 0.36 -14.64
CA ILE A 99 8.77 0.57 -14.05
C ILE A 99 8.33 -0.74 -13.43
N LEU A 100 8.15 -0.72 -12.12
CA LEU A 100 7.68 -1.87 -11.37
C LEU A 100 6.18 -1.76 -11.15
N GLN A 101 5.50 -2.89 -11.19
CA GLN A 101 4.09 -3.00 -10.82
C GLN A 101 4.03 -3.71 -9.47
N VAL A 102 3.66 -2.96 -8.44
CA VAL A 102 3.54 -3.51 -7.09
C VAL A 102 2.09 -3.90 -6.85
N HIS A 103 1.85 -5.20 -6.86
CA HIS A 103 0.55 -5.78 -6.54
C HIS A 103 0.43 -6.00 -5.04
N THR A 104 -0.70 -5.62 -4.48
CA THR A 104 -1.02 -5.82 -3.06
C THR A 104 -2.37 -6.49 -2.95
N SER A 105 -2.44 -7.56 -2.18
CA SER A 105 -3.68 -8.27 -1.89
C SER A 105 -3.81 -8.54 -0.40
N LEU A 106 -5.04 -8.56 0.08
CA LEU A 106 -5.36 -8.93 1.45
C LEU A 106 -5.39 -10.46 1.53
N SER A 107 -4.56 -11.05 2.37
CA SER A 107 -4.52 -12.50 2.56
C SER A 107 -5.22 -12.98 3.82
N GLU A 108 -5.28 -12.14 4.87
CA GLU A 108 -6.00 -12.45 6.11
C GLU A 108 -6.37 -11.17 6.85
N TYR A 109 -7.55 -11.13 7.43
CA TYR A 109 -7.93 -10.12 8.41
C TYR A 109 -8.60 -10.79 9.62
N ARG A 110 -7.95 -10.71 10.77
CA ARG A 110 -8.46 -11.33 11.99
C ARG A 110 -8.09 -10.51 13.23
N GLY A 111 -9.10 -10.06 13.95
CA GLY A 111 -8.91 -9.25 15.16
C GLY A 111 -8.23 -7.92 14.85
N ALA A 112 -7.05 -7.71 15.43
CA ALA A 112 -6.21 -6.53 15.19
C ALA A 112 -5.15 -6.76 14.09
N ARG A 113 -5.16 -7.93 13.44
CA ARG A 113 -4.12 -8.35 12.51
C ARG A 113 -4.62 -8.36 11.08
N ILE A 114 -3.82 -7.76 10.22
CA ILE A 114 -4.03 -7.75 8.77
C ILE A 114 -2.79 -8.36 8.12
N LYS A 115 -2.98 -9.36 7.27
CA LYS A 115 -1.90 -9.91 6.46
C LYS A 115 -2.11 -9.54 4.99
N LEU A 116 -1.04 -9.16 4.36
CA LEU A 116 -1.01 -8.73 2.97
C LEU A 116 0.10 -9.49 2.24
N ASP A 117 -0.19 -9.86 1.01
CA ASP A 117 0.81 -10.35 0.07
C ASP A 117 1.13 -9.22 -0.93
N GLN A 118 2.41 -9.00 -1.17
CA GLN A 118 2.86 -7.97 -2.10
C GLN A 118 3.87 -8.55 -3.08
N LEU A 119 3.71 -8.23 -4.36
CA LEU A 119 4.52 -8.75 -5.45
C LEU A 119 4.98 -7.58 -6.32
N ALA A 120 6.28 -7.48 -6.56
CA ALA A 120 6.84 -6.50 -7.47
C ALA A 120 7.21 -7.17 -8.79
N TYR A 121 6.56 -6.76 -9.87
CA TYR A 121 6.80 -7.21 -11.23
C TYR A 121 7.46 -6.13 -12.07
N ARG A 122 8.29 -6.54 -13.00
CA ARG A 122 8.65 -5.77 -14.19
C ARG A 122 8.07 -6.50 -15.38
N ASP A 123 7.10 -5.87 -16.05
CA ASP A 123 6.26 -6.54 -17.04
C ASP A 123 5.61 -7.81 -16.45
N GLU A 124 5.92 -8.99 -16.96
CA GLU A 124 5.41 -10.26 -16.45
C GLU A 124 6.40 -11.00 -15.53
N GLU A 125 7.56 -10.40 -15.29
CA GLU A 125 8.64 -11.02 -14.51
C GLU A 125 8.53 -10.65 -13.04
N LEU A 126 8.36 -11.66 -12.18
CA LEU A 126 8.37 -11.46 -10.73
C LEU A 126 9.78 -11.20 -10.23
N LEU A 127 10.00 -10.04 -9.62
CA LEU A 127 11.29 -9.64 -9.09
C LEU A 127 11.41 -9.87 -7.57
N VAL A 128 10.39 -9.48 -6.83
CA VAL A 128 10.39 -9.57 -5.36
C VAL A 128 8.98 -9.92 -4.88
N SER A 129 8.90 -10.81 -3.90
CA SER A 129 7.67 -11.09 -3.16
C SER A 129 7.82 -10.75 -1.68
N ALA A 130 6.72 -10.35 -1.06
CA ALA A 130 6.69 -10.05 0.35
C ALA A 130 5.39 -10.54 1.00
N ALA A 131 5.53 -11.07 2.22
CA ALA A 131 4.42 -11.32 3.12
C ALA A 131 4.51 -10.34 4.29
N VAL A 132 3.46 -9.57 4.51
CA VAL A 132 3.47 -8.47 5.47
C VAL A 132 2.37 -8.67 6.50
N THR A 133 2.73 -8.58 7.78
CA THR A 133 1.77 -8.56 8.88
C THR A 133 1.71 -7.17 9.49
N VAL A 134 0.51 -6.61 9.49
CA VAL A 134 0.21 -5.28 10.03
C VAL A 134 -0.72 -5.43 11.22
N ALA A 135 -0.48 -4.67 12.28
CA ALA A 135 -1.37 -4.55 13.42
C ALA A 135 -2.06 -3.19 13.43
N VAL A 136 -3.33 -3.20 13.81
CA VAL A 136 -4.05 -1.97 14.19
C VAL A 136 -3.73 -1.69 15.65
N ILE A 137 -3.27 -0.49 15.94
CA ILE A 137 -2.83 -0.10 17.29
C ILE A 137 -3.48 1.21 17.73
N THR A 138 -3.63 1.36 19.05
CA THR A 138 -4.01 2.61 19.71
C THR A 138 -2.79 3.54 19.80
N ASN A 139 -3.00 4.78 20.25
CA ASN A 139 -1.93 5.73 20.54
C ASN A 139 -0.92 5.23 21.58
N GLU A 140 -1.33 4.33 22.46
CA GLU A 140 -0.45 3.70 23.46
C GLU A 140 0.28 2.47 22.91
N GLY A 141 0.12 2.18 21.61
CA GLY A 141 0.76 1.04 20.94
C GLY A 141 0.10 -0.32 21.23
N ARG A 142 -1.12 -0.34 21.76
CA ARG A 142 -1.84 -1.59 22.06
C ARG A 142 -2.62 -2.07 20.84
N PRO A 143 -2.59 -3.37 20.52
CA PRO A 143 -3.42 -3.92 19.46
C PRO A 143 -4.90 -3.68 19.73
N THR A 144 -5.62 -3.31 18.70
CA THR A 144 -7.07 -3.10 18.76
C THR A 144 -7.72 -3.47 17.43
N ARG A 145 -9.01 -3.74 17.46
CA ARG A 145 -9.79 -4.00 16.25
C ARG A 145 -10.08 -2.70 15.50
N LEU A 146 -10.19 -2.78 14.19
CA LEU A 146 -10.72 -1.68 13.39
C LEU A 146 -12.18 -1.42 13.76
N PRO A 147 -12.62 -0.14 13.71
CA PRO A 147 -14.04 0.18 13.72
C PRO A 147 -14.79 -0.59 12.64
N VAL A 148 -16.05 -0.97 12.93
CA VAL A 148 -16.86 -1.82 12.05
C VAL A 148 -16.93 -1.27 10.60
N LYS A 149 -17.10 0.04 10.45
CA LYS A 149 -17.15 0.68 9.12
C LYS A 149 -15.87 0.46 8.31
N LEU A 150 -14.71 0.47 8.95
CA LEU A 150 -13.42 0.26 8.29
C LEU A 150 -13.19 -1.21 8.00
N SER A 151 -13.57 -2.09 8.91
CA SER A 151 -13.49 -3.54 8.66
C SER A 151 -14.38 -4.00 7.51
N GLU A 152 -15.56 -3.40 7.36
CA GLU A 152 -16.44 -3.64 6.21
C GLU A 152 -15.80 -3.20 4.89
N LYS A 153 -15.07 -2.07 4.88
CA LYS A 153 -14.32 -1.62 3.70
C LYS A 153 -13.23 -2.62 3.31
N LEU A 154 -12.48 -3.15 4.28
CA LEU A 154 -11.49 -4.19 4.03
C LEU A 154 -12.14 -5.48 3.50
N ALA A 155 -13.25 -5.89 4.08
CA ALA A 155 -13.96 -7.11 3.70
C ALA A 155 -14.41 -7.11 2.24
N ARG A 156 -14.77 -5.95 1.68
CA ARG A 156 -15.15 -5.82 0.26
C ARG A 156 -14.04 -6.16 -0.72
N HIS A 157 -12.80 -6.10 -0.27
CA HIS A 157 -11.60 -6.36 -1.08
C HIS A 157 -10.86 -7.62 -0.64
N ALA A 158 -11.44 -8.36 0.29
CA ALA A 158 -10.93 -9.65 0.72
C ALA A 158 -11.33 -10.74 -0.28
N PRO A 159 -10.53 -11.77 -0.45
CA PRO A 159 -10.95 -12.99 -1.16
C PRO A 159 -12.19 -13.59 -0.50
N ASP A 160 -13.06 -14.19 -1.30
CA ASP A 160 -14.35 -14.74 -0.84
C ASP A 160 -14.20 -15.77 0.29
N ASP A 161 -13.10 -16.50 0.32
CA ASP A 161 -12.76 -17.49 1.34
C ASP A 161 -12.39 -16.89 2.71
N LEU A 162 -12.16 -15.57 2.80
CA LEU A 162 -11.88 -14.89 4.07
C LEU A 162 -13.15 -14.38 4.78
N LEU A 163 -14.29 -14.43 4.12
CA LEU A 163 -15.55 -13.91 4.66
C LEU A 163 -16.30 -14.92 5.54
N ASP A 164 -15.86 -16.18 5.56
CA ASP A 164 -16.50 -17.30 6.27
C ASP A 164 -15.83 -17.65 7.61
N GLY A 165 -15.08 -16.72 8.19
CA GLY A 165 -14.36 -16.93 9.45
C GLY A 165 -14.85 -16.12 10.63
#